data_d74eb6e081b5770576469c0d76b1b08d
#
_entry.id   d74eb6e081b5770576469c0d76b1b08d
#
_cell.length_a   1.000
_cell.length_b   1.000
_cell.length_c   1.000
_cell.angle_alpha   90.00
_cell.angle_beta   90.00
_cell.angle_gamma   90.00
#
_symmetry.space_group_name_H-M   'P 1'
#
loop_
_entity.id
_entity.type
_entity.pdbx_description
1 polymer ?
#
loop_
_entity_poly.entity_id
_entity_poly.type
_entity_poly.pdbx_seq_one_letter_code
_entity_poly.pdbx_strand_id
1 'polypeptide(L)'
;MKISTFARRAGISPSGVRWYEAAGVLPSPVRRENGYREYSDADLSRLTLILALRRLGLTPLEAGQLADRCLEGETADSALTAMLEQQRRTIARRREELERLEIELVDLERTIEAVDRGPASPVPIGVLFVCNGNSARSQIAEALLDRFGDPDFAASSAGTSPKQVHPLAVRVLAEIGIDWQEARAKPVTDLLDRRFDYVITLSDSAREECPSLPGPHSSLHWHLEDPSEVEGPEEERLEAFRATRADLTARLRPFIEIARRAAGILPAVSVAHEKGA
;
A
#
# COMPACT_ATOMS: atom_id res chain seq x y z
N MET A 1 -20.80 -2.49 -36.57
CA MET A 1 -21.25 -3.67 -35.77
C MET A 1 -22.58 -3.40 -35.11
N LYS A 2 -23.37 -4.46 -34.73
CA LYS A 2 -24.63 -4.31 -33.99
C LYS A 2 -24.39 -3.89 -32.53
N ILE A 3 -25.39 -3.23 -31.92
CA ILE A 3 -25.29 -2.73 -30.53
C ILE A 3 -24.95 -3.83 -29.52
N SER A 4 -25.43 -5.05 -29.65
CA SER A 4 -25.15 -6.16 -28.76
C SER A 4 -23.68 -6.60 -28.82
N THR A 5 -23.09 -6.62 -30.02
CA THR A 5 -21.65 -6.92 -30.20
C THR A 5 -20.78 -5.79 -29.72
N PHE A 6 -21.18 -4.55 -29.98
CA PHE A 6 -20.50 -3.34 -29.54
C PHE A 6 -20.45 -3.24 -28.00
N ALA A 7 -21.59 -3.39 -27.34
CA ALA A 7 -21.72 -3.38 -25.90
C ALA A 7 -20.85 -4.46 -25.20
N ARG A 8 -20.92 -5.70 -25.75
CA ARG A 8 -20.12 -6.82 -25.25
C ARG A 8 -18.61 -6.55 -25.36
N ARG A 9 -18.16 -6.00 -26.52
CA ARG A 9 -16.73 -5.65 -26.72
C ARG A 9 -16.28 -4.50 -25.83
N ALA A 10 -17.17 -3.55 -25.55
CA ALA A 10 -16.90 -2.44 -24.63
C ALA A 10 -17.04 -2.83 -23.13
N GLY A 11 -17.55 -4.02 -22.83
CA GLY A 11 -17.74 -4.48 -21.45
C GLY A 11 -18.88 -3.81 -20.70
N ILE A 12 -19.90 -3.30 -21.40
CA ILE A 12 -21.10 -2.67 -20.80
C ILE A 12 -22.39 -3.24 -21.42
N SER A 13 -23.53 -2.89 -20.81
CA SER A 13 -24.84 -3.29 -21.36
C SER A 13 -25.25 -2.46 -22.57
N PRO A 14 -26.13 -2.97 -23.45
CA PRO A 14 -26.73 -2.18 -24.55
C PRO A 14 -27.47 -0.91 -24.07
N SER A 15 -28.04 -0.95 -22.87
CA SER A 15 -28.67 0.23 -22.25
C SER A 15 -27.61 1.26 -21.85
N GLY A 16 -26.44 0.83 -21.35
CA GLY A 16 -25.30 1.70 -21.09
C GLY A 16 -24.82 2.42 -22.35
N VAL A 17 -24.70 1.72 -23.49
CA VAL A 17 -24.35 2.35 -24.77
C VAL A 17 -25.35 3.45 -25.14
N ARG A 18 -26.67 3.17 -25.05
CA ARG A 18 -27.71 4.16 -25.34
C ARG A 18 -27.66 5.37 -24.41
N TRP A 19 -27.28 5.15 -23.17
CA TRP A 19 -27.11 6.24 -22.21
C TRP A 19 -25.97 7.18 -22.64
N TYR A 20 -24.81 6.64 -23.08
CA TYR A 20 -23.69 7.45 -23.59
C TYR A 20 -24.05 8.20 -24.89
N GLU A 21 -24.89 7.60 -25.77
CA GLU A 21 -25.47 8.28 -26.94
C GLU A 21 -26.37 9.45 -26.50
N ALA A 22 -27.33 9.18 -25.61
CA ALA A 22 -28.29 10.15 -25.12
C ALA A 22 -27.61 11.32 -24.36
N ALA A 23 -26.51 11.03 -23.66
CA ALA A 23 -25.69 12.04 -22.97
C ALA A 23 -24.80 12.86 -23.95
N GLY A 24 -24.83 12.57 -25.25
CA GLY A 24 -24.02 13.25 -26.26
C GLY A 24 -22.51 12.95 -26.17
N VAL A 25 -22.13 11.97 -25.40
CA VAL A 25 -20.73 11.59 -25.15
C VAL A 25 -20.23 10.58 -26.20
N LEU A 26 -21.13 9.75 -26.72
CA LEU A 26 -20.88 8.89 -27.86
C LEU A 26 -21.66 9.45 -29.08
N PRO A 27 -21.04 9.57 -30.26
CA PRO A 27 -21.75 10.01 -31.47
C PRO A 27 -22.92 9.15 -31.77
N SER A 28 -23.98 9.75 -32.37
CA SER A 28 -25.13 8.98 -32.86
C SER A 28 -24.69 8.02 -33.94
N PRO A 29 -24.96 6.71 -33.79
CA PRO A 29 -24.51 5.71 -34.77
C PRO A 29 -25.21 5.89 -36.11
N VAL A 30 -24.51 5.54 -37.17
CA VAL A 30 -25.10 5.47 -38.51
C VAL A 30 -26.26 4.44 -38.50
N ARG A 31 -27.35 4.80 -39.14
CA ARG A 31 -28.47 3.87 -39.34
C ARG A 31 -28.41 3.27 -40.74
N ARG A 32 -28.51 1.96 -40.83
CA ARG A 32 -28.67 1.27 -42.13
C ARG A 32 -30.05 1.56 -42.71
N GLU A 33 -30.24 1.23 -43.98
CA GLU A 33 -31.53 1.33 -44.65
C GLU A 33 -32.68 0.60 -43.93
N ASN A 34 -32.36 -0.45 -43.19
CA ASN A 34 -33.30 -1.20 -42.34
C ASN A 34 -33.55 -0.56 -40.96
N GLY A 35 -33.05 0.65 -40.71
CA GLY A 35 -33.25 1.40 -39.46
C GLY A 35 -32.38 0.97 -38.28
N TYR A 36 -31.58 -0.10 -38.36
CA TYR A 36 -30.74 -0.55 -37.28
C TYR A 36 -29.47 0.30 -37.09
N ARG A 37 -29.10 0.54 -35.80
CA ARG A 37 -27.87 1.21 -35.43
C ARG A 37 -26.63 0.41 -35.81
N GLU A 38 -25.66 1.05 -36.41
CA GLU A 38 -24.38 0.46 -36.72
C GLU A 38 -23.24 1.27 -36.14
N TYR A 39 -22.34 0.59 -35.41
CA TYR A 39 -21.17 1.18 -34.74
C TYR A 39 -19.91 0.77 -35.46
N SER A 40 -18.97 1.67 -35.58
CA SER A 40 -17.62 1.46 -36.10
C SER A 40 -16.63 0.95 -35.04
N ASP A 41 -15.46 0.53 -35.46
CA ASP A 41 -14.36 0.24 -34.54
C ASP A 41 -13.79 1.54 -33.91
N ALA A 42 -13.90 2.67 -34.60
CA ALA A 42 -13.56 3.99 -34.03
C ALA A 42 -14.48 4.35 -32.85
N ASP A 43 -15.80 4.12 -32.98
CA ASP A 43 -16.75 4.31 -31.88
C ASP A 43 -16.41 3.40 -30.69
N LEU A 44 -15.96 2.18 -30.96
CA LEU A 44 -15.53 1.26 -29.90
C LEU A 44 -14.29 1.75 -29.19
N SER A 45 -13.28 2.21 -29.91
CA SER A 45 -12.06 2.78 -29.34
C SER A 45 -12.39 3.98 -28.48
N ARG A 46 -13.25 4.87 -28.98
CA ARG A 46 -13.75 6.04 -28.25
C ARG A 46 -14.43 5.63 -26.94
N LEU A 47 -15.42 4.74 -27.00
CA LEU A 47 -16.14 4.31 -25.81
C LEU A 47 -15.22 3.61 -24.80
N THR A 48 -14.28 2.80 -25.26
CA THR A 48 -13.30 2.13 -24.40
C THR A 48 -12.45 3.14 -23.66
N LEU A 49 -11.99 4.19 -24.34
CA LEU A 49 -11.22 5.28 -23.74
C LEU A 49 -12.07 6.06 -22.73
N ILE A 50 -13.31 6.41 -23.07
CA ILE A 50 -14.24 7.07 -22.16
C ILE A 50 -14.44 6.25 -20.89
N LEU A 51 -14.66 4.94 -20.99
CA LEU A 51 -14.84 4.06 -19.85
C LEU A 51 -13.60 3.98 -18.97
N ALA A 52 -12.40 3.98 -19.56
CA ALA A 52 -11.15 4.02 -18.83
C ALA A 52 -11.02 5.35 -18.04
N LEU A 53 -11.29 6.49 -18.68
CA LEU A 53 -11.25 7.82 -18.06
C LEU A 53 -12.31 7.95 -16.95
N ARG A 54 -13.50 7.35 -17.13
CA ARG A 54 -14.55 7.29 -16.10
C ARG A 54 -14.10 6.53 -14.84
N ARG A 55 -13.34 5.45 -14.99
CA ARG A 55 -12.75 4.71 -13.85
C ARG A 55 -11.75 5.56 -13.07
N LEU A 56 -11.12 6.54 -13.71
CA LEU A 56 -10.25 7.51 -13.07
C LEU A 56 -11.00 8.66 -12.39
N GLY A 57 -12.35 8.65 -12.42
CA GLY A 57 -13.19 9.61 -11.71
C GLY A 57 -13.67 10.80 -12.53
N LEU A 58 -13.41 10.86 -13.84
CA LEU A 58 -13.93 11.93 -14.69
C LEU A 58 -15.44 11.82 -14.83
N THR A 59 -16.10 12.95 -15.05
CA THR A 59 -17.50 12.97 -15.47
C THR A 59 -17.62 12.43 -16.91
N PRO A 60 -18.79 11.97 -17.34
CA PRO A 60 -19.01 11.49 -18.71
C PRO A 60 -18.61 12.52 -19.77
N LEU A 61 -18.95 13.80 -19.54
CA LEU A 61 -18.67 14.88 -20.45
C LEU A 61 -17.17 15.15 -20.59
N GLU A 62 -16.45 15.25 -19.46
CA GLU A 62 -14.99 15.42 -19.44
C GLU A 62 -14.28 14.26 -20.13
N ALA A 63 -14.73 13.01 -19.85
CA ALA A 63 -14.17 11.81 -20.47
C ALA A 63 -14.40 11.79 -21.99
N GLY A 64 -15.56 12.27 -22.46
CA GLY A 64 -15.89 12.39 -23.88
C GLY A 64 -14.99 13.42 -24.59
N GLN A 65 -14.91 14.62 -24.05
CA GLN A 65 -14.07 15.70 -24.59
C GLN A 65 -12.59 15.31 -24.67
N LEU A 66 -12.11 14.60 -23.67
CA LEU A 66 -10.74 14.16 -23.63
C LEU A 66 -10.47 13.02 -24.61
N ALA A 67 -11.43 12.09 -24.74
CA ALA A 67 -11.34 11.00 -25.72
C ALA A 67 -11.29 11.54 -27.15
N ASP A 68 -12.00 12.63 -27.46
CA ASP A 68 -11.95 13.28 -28.78
C ASP A 68 -10.55 13.79 -29.07
N ARG A 69 -9.98 14.57 -28.18
CA ARG A 69 -8.64 15.12 -28.35
C ARG A 69 -7.57 14.05 -28.48
N CYS A 70 -7.66 12.97 -27.69
CA CYS A 70 -6.74 11.84 -27.81
C CYS A 70 -6.85 11.13 -29.16
N LEU A 71 -8.04 10.97 -29.70
CA LEU A 71 -8.27 10.31 -31.00
C LEU A 71 -7.89 11.21 -32.20
N GLU A 72 -7.92 12.51 -32.04
CA GLU A 72 -7.46 13.49 -33.03
C GLU A 72 -5.92 13.65 -33.08
N GLY A 73 -5.19 12.95 -32.18
CA GLY A 73 -3.74 12.94 -32.16
C GLY A 73 -3.12 14.07 -31.33
N GLU A 74 -3.91 14.80 -30.55
CA GLU A 74 -3.45 15.82 -29.61
C GLU A 74 -2.90 15.17 -28.30
N THR A 75 -1.99 14.21 -28.42
CA THR A 75 -1.49 13.40 -27.30
C THR A 75 -0.53 14.12 -26.36
N ALA A 76 -0.11 15.34 -26.70
CA ALA A 76 0.83 16.14 -25.89
C ALA A 76 0.14 17.32 -25.17
N ASP A 77 -1.16 17.22 -24.90
CA ASP A 77 -1.88 18.30 -24.21
C ASP A 77 -1.47 18.35 -22.73
N SER A 78 -0.91 19.50 -22.34
CA SER A 78 -0.55 19.81 -20.96
C SER A 78 -1.75 19.62 -19.99
N ALA A 79 -2.97 19.80 -20.47
CA ALA A 79 -4.20 19.62 -19.69
C ALA A 79 -4.46 18.15 -19.33
N LEU A 80 -4.20 17.21 -20.26
CA LEU A 80 -4.31 15.77 -19.97
C LEU A 80 -3.28 15.34 -18.94
N THR A 81 -2.03 15.74 -19.13
CA THR A 81 -0.94 15.43 -18.20
C THR A 81 -1.24 16.00 -16.80
N ALA A 82 -1.64 17.26 -16.71
CA ALA A 82 -2.01 17.90 -15.44
C ALA A 82 -3.19 17.19 -14.75
N MET A 83 -4.19 16.72 -15.52
CA MET A 83 -5.33 16.00 -14.98
C MET A 83 -4.92 14.61 -14.46
N LEU A 84 -4.09 13.87 -15.18
CA LEU A 84 -3.57 12.58 -14.73
C LEU A 84 -2.73 12.71 -13.45
N GLU A 85 -1.91 13.76 -13.38
CA GLU A 85 -1.16 14.10 -12.17
C GLU A 85 -2.09 14.46 -11.01
N GLN A 86 -3.15 15.23 -11.24
CA GLN A 86 -4.14 15.54 -10.22
C GLN A 86 -4.85 14.27 -9.71
N GLN A 87 -5.18 13.32 -10.59
CA GLN A 87 -5.76 12.04 -10.19
C GLN A 87 -4.77 11.19 -9.39
N ARG A 88 -3.50 11.15 -9.77
CA ARG A 88 -2.45 10.50 -8.98
C ARG A 88 -2.35 11.07 -7.57
N ARG A 89 -2.34 12.40 -7.43
CA ARG A 89 -2.34 13.08 -6.12
C ARG A 89 -3.59 12.76 -5.30
N THR A 90 -4.76 12.66 -5.94
CA THR A 90 -6.01 12.28 -5.27
C THR A 90 -5.96 10.85 -4.76
N ILE A 91 -5.42 9.93 -5.56
CA ILE A 91 -5.23 8.53 -5.16
C ILE A 91 -4.22 8.43 -4.01
N ALA A 92 -3.11 9.16 -4.07
CA ALA A 92 -2.11 9.20 -3.01
C ALA A 92 -2.72 9.67 -1.69
N ARG A 93 -3.47 10.79 -1.70
CA ARG A 93 -4.18 11.30 -0.51
C ARG A 93 -5.15 10.28 0.08
N ARG A 94 -5.92 9.58 -0.78
CA ARG A 94 -6.86 8.55 -0.29
C ARG A 94 -6.14 7.36 0.32
N ARG A 95 -4.97 6.99 -0.19
CA ARG A 95 -4.13 5.96 0.43
C ARG A 95 -3.66 6.37 1.81
N GLU A 96 -3.16 7.59 1.96
CA GLU A 96 -2.74 8.15 3.25
C GLU A 96 -3.91 8.21 4.25
N GLU A 97 -5.09 8.62 3.80
CA GLU A 97 -6.30 8.66 4.62
C GLU A 97 -6.72 7.25 5.08
N LEU A 98 -6.72 6.28 4.17
CA LEU A 98 -7.01 4.89 4.50
C LEU A 98 -5.96 4.32 5.48
N GLU A 99 -4.68 4.60 5.28
CA GLU A 99 -3.62 4.17 6.19
C GLU A 99 -3.80 4.76 7.60
N ARG A 100 -4.20 6.04 7.71
CA ARG A 100 -4.56 6.64 9.00
C ARG A 100 -5.74 5.96 9.67
N LEU A 101 -6.83 5.73 8.91
CA LEU A 101 -8.01 5.05 9.44
C LEU A 101 -7.70 3.62 9.88
N GLU A 102 -6.81 2.95 9.16
CA GLU A 102 -6.34 1.63 9.55
C GLU A 102 -5.55 1.66 10.86
N ILE A 103 -4.71 2.68 11.07
CA ILE A 103 -4.00 2.91 12.34
C ILE A 103 -5.00 3.18 13.47
N GLU A 104 -5.98 4.03 13.25
CA GLU A 104 -7.03 4.33 14.23
C GLU A 104 -7.85 3.09 14.60
N LEU A 105 -8.14 2.21 13.63
CA LEU A 105 -8.82 0.94 13.87
C LEU A 105 -7.98 0.01 14.76
N VAL A 106 -6.68 -0.12 14.48
CA VAL A 106 -5.77 -0.91 15.33
C VAL A 106 -5.71 -0.37 16.74
N ASP A 107 -5.69 0.96 16.91
CA ASP A 107 -5.71 1.57 18.23
C ASP A 107 -7.02 1.31 18.99
N LEU A 108 -8.14 1.34 18.30
CA LEU A 108 -9.44 1.02 18.87
C LEU A 108 -9.52 -0.46 19.26
N GLU A 109 -9.08 -1.36 18.38
CA GLU A 109 -9.01 -2.80 18.65
C GLU A 109 -8.16 -3.07 19.90
N ARG A 110 -6.97 -2.45 19.99
CA ARG A 110 -6.09 -2.56 21.18
C ARG A 110 -6.73 -2.05 22.44
N THR A 111 -7.47 -0.93 22.35
CA THR A 111 -8.17 -0.37 23.51
C THR A 111 -9.24 -1.36 24.01
N ILE A 112 -9.99 -1.97 23.09
CA ILE A 112 -10.99 -2.99 23.41
C ILE A 112 -10.35 -4.23 24.02
N GLU A 113 -9.26 -4.74 23.40
CA GLU A 113 -8.53 -5.90 23.90
C GLU A 113 -7.85 -5.65 25.26
N ALA A 114 -7.37 -4.44 25.53
CA ALA A 114 -6.80 -4.08 26.82
C ALA A 114 -7.85 -4.09 27.95
N VAL A 115 -9.10 -3.76 27.64
CA VAL A 115 -10.21 -3.85 28.60
C VAL A 115 -10.54 -5.32 28.92
N ASP A 116 -10.47 -6.22 27.94
CA ASP A 116 -10.82 -7.64 28.11
C ASP A 116 -9.70 -8.49 28.75
N ARG A 117 -8.42 -8.09 28.58
CA ARG A 117 -7.25 -8.90 28.95
C ARG A 117 -6.85 -8.83 30.43
N GLY A 118 -7.24 -7.79 31.16
CA GLY A 118 -6.63 -7.54 32.48
C GLY A 118 -5.13 -7.14 32.37
N PRO A 119 -4.35 -7.21 33.45
CA PRO A 119 -2.96 -6.74 33.43
C PRO A 119 -2.08 -7.48 32.41
N ALA A 120 -1.26 -6.74 31.69
CA ALA A 120 -0.41 -7.16 30.57
C ALA A 120 0.44 -8.40 30.85
N SER A 121 0.75 -9.16 29.80
CA SER A 121 1.73 -10.27 29.83
C SER A 121 3.05 -9.80 30.43
N PRO A 122 3.68 -10.57 31.33
CA PRO A 122 4.84 -10.10 32.10
C PRO A 122 6.11 -9.89 31.28
N VAL A 123 6.20 -10.41 30.04
CA VAL A 123 7.37 -10.27 29.16
C VAL A 123 6.94 -9.99 27.73
N PRO A 124 7.26 -8.83 27.17
CA PRO A 124 6.93 -8.50 25.78
C PRO A 124 7.75 -9.35 24.79
N ILE A 125 7.16 -9.64 23.64
CA ILE A 125 7.80 -10.37 22.53
C ILE A 125 8.91 -9.49 21.94
N GLY A 126 10.16 -9.93 22.04
CA GLY A 126 11.32 -9.21 21.53
C GLY A 126 11.49 -9.38 20.02
N VAL A 127 11.48 -8.29 19.25
CA VAL A 127 11.64 -8.29 17.78
C VAL A 127 12.78 -7.37 17.37
N LEU A 128 13.70 -7.91 16.57
CA LEU A 128 14.80 -7.13 15.99
C LEU A 128 14.64 -7.02 14.46
N PHE A 129 14.60 -5.80 13.96
CA PHE A 129 14.66 -5.51 12.52
C PHE A 129 16.08 -5.14 12.12
N VAL A 130 16.62 -5.83 11.11
CA VAL A 130 17.97 -5.60 10.59
C VAL A 130 17.93 -5.20 9.12
N CYS A 131 18.55 -4.07 8.78
CA CYS A 131 18.85 -3.69 7.41
C CYS A 131 20.33 -3.28 7.30
N ASN A 132 20.79 -2.83 6.16
CA ASN A 132 22.20 -2.43 6.01
C ASN A 132 22.49 -1.18 6.87
N GLY A 133 21.85 -0.06 6.57
CA GLY A 133 22.19 1.25 7.16
C GLY A 133 21.52 1.59 8.48
N ASN A 134 20.51 0.86 8.95
CA ASN A 134 19.62 1.29 10.05
C ASN A 134 19.17 2.76 9.90
N SER A 135 18.95 3.14 8.65
CA SER A 135 18.67 4.53 8.24
C SER A 135 17.20 4.75 7.88
N ALA A 136 16.59 3.78 7.20
CA ALA A 136 15.23 3.87 6.68
C ALA A 136 14.39 2.65 7.06
N ARG A 137 14.51 1.53 6.34
CA ARG A 137 13.64 0.33 6.44
C ARG A 137 13.46 -0.17 7.86
N SER A 138 14.53 -0.45 8.58
CA SER A 138 14.48 -1.00 9.94
C SER A 138 14.03 0.04 10.98
N GLN A 139 14.31 1.32 10.77
CA GLN A 139 13.79 2.41 11.59
C GLN A 139 12.28 2.55 11.47
N ILE A 140 11.76 2.50 10.23
CA ILE A 140 10.31 2.53 9.98
C ILE A 140 9.65 1.28 10.57
N ALA A 141 10.25 0.10 10.44
CA ALA A 141 9.71 -1.13 11.00
C ALA A 141 9.65 -1.13 12.53
N GLU A 142 10.70 -0.66 13.21
CA GLU A 142 10.75 -0.47 14.68
C GLU A 142 9.59 0.45 15.11
N ALA A 143 9.49 1.65 14.52
CA ALA A 143 8.48 2.63 14.87
C ALA A 143 7.03 2.12 14.66
N LEU A 144 6.80 1.39 13.57
CA LEU A 144 5.49 0.80 13.29
C LEU A 144 5.15 -0.33 14.26
N LEU A 145 6.11 -1.20 14.60
CA LEU A 145 5.85 -2.28 15.55
C LEU A 145 5.64 -1.75 16.97
N ASP A 146 6.41 -0.74 17.39
CA ASP A 146 6.17 -0.05 18.66
C ASP A 146 4.75 0.54 18.70
N ARG A 147 4.30 1.11 17.58
CA ARG A 147 2.95 1.71 17.49
C ARG A 147 1.84 0.67 17.45
N PHE A 148 2.00 -0.43 16.71
CA PHE A 148 0.95 -1.44 16.50
C PHE A 148 0.99 -2.59 17.51
N GLY A 149 2.13 -2.88 18.06
CA GLY A 149 2.37 -4.05 18.90
C GLY A 149 2.33 -3.80 20.41
N ASP A 150 2.52 -2.52 20.85
CA ASP A 150 2.51 -2.18 22.28
C ASP A 150 1.19 -2.57 22.97
N PRO A 151 1.19 -3.13 24.18
CA PRO A 151 2.35 -3.41 25.03
C PRO A 151 2.97 -4.81 24.84
N ASP A 152 2.50 -5.60 23.90
CA ASP A 152 2.88 -7.00 23.78
C ASP A 152 4.25 -7.21 23.10
N PHE A 153 4.80 -6.18 22.47
CA PHE A 153 6.07 -6.23 21.76
C PHE A 153 7.09 -5.24 22.27
N ALA A 154 8.37 -5.64 22.18
CA ALA A 154 9.52 -4.78 22.37
C ALA A 154 10.32 -4.75 21.06
N ALA A 155 10.07 -3.74 20.22
CA ALA A 155 10.78 -3.59 18.97
C ALA A 155 12.20 -3.04 19.17
N SER A 156 13.08 -3.42 18.26
CA SER A 156 14.43 -2.87 18.13
C SER A 156 14.84 -2.89 16.67
N SER A 157 15.70 -1.98 16.27
CA SER A 157 16.32 -2.01 14.94
C SER A 157 17.82 -1.87 15.00
N ALA A 158 18.51 -2.42 13.99
CA ALA A 158 19.95 -2.28 13.84
C ALA A 158 20.39 -2.33 12.38
N GLY A 159 21.62 -1.96 12.11
CA GLY A 159 22.27 -2.06 10.81
C GLY A 159 23.55 -2.89 10.85
N THR A 160 23.86 -3.56 9.73
CA THR A 160 25.18 -4.21 9.56
C THR A 160 26.26 -3.17 9.28
N SER A 161 25.90 -2.03 8.67
CA SER A 161 26.76 -0.87 8.41
C SER A 161 25.99 0.43 8.67
N PRO A 162 25.79 0.81 9.95
CA PRO A 162 24.89 1.89 10.32
C PRO A 162 25.30 3.25 9.75
N LYS A 163 24.30 4.02 9.32
CA LYS A 163 24.40 5.39 8.82
C LYS A 163 23.56 6.32 9.71
N GLN A 164 23.39 7.56 9.30
CA GLN A 164 22.41 8.43 9.96
C GLN A 164 20.99 8.03 9.59
N VAL A 165 20.03 8.23 10.52
CA VAL A 165 18.60 8.07 10.22
C VAL A 165 18.21 9.05 9.11
N HIS A 166 17.53 8.56 8.10
CA HIS A 166 17.19 9.35 6.92
C HIS A 166 16.05 10.32 7.25
N PRO A 167 16.14 11.62 6.92
CA PRO A 167 15.09 12.60 7.23
C PRO A 167 13.71 12.23 6.68
N LEU A 168 13.66 11.62 5.50
CA LEU A 168 12.39 11.17 4.90
C LEU A 168 11.77 9.99 5.67
N ALA A 169 12.55 9.15 6.37
CA ALA A 169 12.00 8.12 7.24
C ALA A 169 11.26 8.75 8.43
N VAL A 170 11.87 9.75 9.06
CA VAL A 170 11.22 10.51 10.14
C VAL A 170 9.96 11.23 9.63
N ARG A 171 10.04 11.83 8.45
CA ARG A 171 8.91 12.55 7.85
C ARG A 171 7.72 11.64 7.56
N VAL A 172 7.92 10.48 6.94
CA VAL A 172 6.80 9.57 6.63
C VAL A 172 6.17 8.96 7.89
N LEU A 173 6.92 8.81 8.98
CA LEU A 173 6.39 8.41 10.27
C LEU A 173 5.56 9.54 10.92
N ALA A 174 6.04 10.78 10.82
CA ALA A 174 5.30 11.96 11.30
C ALA A 174 3.97 12.17 10.56
N GLU A 175 3.88 11.82 9.27
CA GLU A 175 2.63 11.87 8.49
C GLU A 175 1.51 11.03 9.11
N ILE A 176 1.84 9.97 9.84
CA ILE A 176 0.88 9.08 10.51
C ILE A 176 0.89 9.26 12.04
N GLY A 177 1.46 10.36 12.54
CA GLY A 177 1.43 10.72 13.94
C GLY A 177 2.45 10.01 14.83
N ILE A 178 3.48 9.38 14.26
CA ILE A 178 4.58 8.77 14.99
C ILE A 178 5.73 9.77 15.08
N ASP A 179 6.11 10.17 16.30
CA ASP A 179 7.30 10.98 16.54
C ASP A 179 8.55 10.09 16.61
N TRP A 180 9.49 10.31 15.70
CA TRP A 180 10.72 9.51 15.56
C TRP A 180 11.97 10.39 15.44
N GLN A 181 11.93 11.63 15.97
CA GLN A 181 13.01 12.62 15.81
C GLN A 181 14.26 12.27 16.61
N GLU A 182 14.10 11.62 17.76
CA GLU A 182 15.22 11.23 18.64
C GLU A 182 15.88 9.89 18.24
N ALA A 183 15.42 9.27 17.17
CA ALA A 183 15.92 7.98 16.72
C ALA A 183 17.39 8.05 16.26
N ARG A 184 18.13 6.99 16.55
CA ARG A 184 19.55 6.87 16.21
C ARG A 184 19.81 5.54 15.53
N ALA A 185 20.68 5.57 14.53
CA ALA A 185 21.15 4.35 13.90
C ALA A 185 22.12 3.62 14.85
N LYS A 186 21.93 2.31 14.96
CA LYS A 186 22.67 1.43 15.88
C LYS A 186 23.30 0.27 15.09
N PRO A 187 24.55 -0.12 15.33
CA PRO A 187 25.11 -1.34 14.76
C PRO A 187 24.45 -2.57 15.42
N VAL A 188 24.31 -3.64 14.68
CA VAL A 188 23.79 -4.91 15.22
C VAL A 188 24.68 -5.47 16.32
N THR A 189 25.97 -5.14 16.31
CA THR A 189 26.94 -5.53 17.34
C THR A 189 26.61 -5.01 18.74
N ASP A 190 25.90 -3.90 18.85
CA ASP A 190 25.46 -3.33 20.13
C ASP A 190 24.31 -4.12 20.79
N LEU A 191 23.76 -5.09 20.07
CA LEU A 191 22.62 -5.89 20.51
C LEU A 191 22.97 -7.38 20.69
N LEU A 192 24.23 -7.75 20.61
CA LEU A 192 24.69 -9.14 20.73
C LEU A 192 24.53 -9.75 22.13
N ASP A 193 24.30 -8.94 23.14
CA ASP A 193 24.01 -9.38 24.51
C ASP A 193 22.49 -9.51 24.79
N ARG A 194 21.64 -9.07 23.85
CA ARG A 194 20.19 -9.09 23.98
C ARG A 194 19.58 -10.33 23.32
N ARG A 195 18.49 -10.82 23.90
CA ARG A 195 17.69 -11.91 23.33
C ARG A 195 16.48 -11.34 22.64
N PHE A 196 16.15 -11.96 21.50
CA PHE A 196 14.95 -11.64 20.70
C PHE A 196 14.20 -12.93 20.43
N ASP A 197 12.89 -12.84 20.31
CA ASP A 197 12.04 -13.97 19.88
C ASP A 197 12.01 -14.06 18.36
N TYR A 198 12.11 -12.90 17.69
CA TYR A 198 12.14 -12.78 16.23
C TYR A 198 13.26 -11.88 15.77
N VAL A 199 13.95 -12.31 14.72
CA VAL A 199 14.95 -11.50 13.99
C VAL A 199 14.51 -11.41 12.54
N ILE A 200 14.22 -10.19 12.08
CA ILE A 200 13.66 -9.93 10.76
C ILE A 200 14.64 -9.09 9.94
N THR A 201 15.27 -9.71 8.93
CA THR A 201 16.17 -8.99 8.01
C THR A 201 15.38 -8.41 6.85
N LEU A 202 15.68 -7.13 6.49
CA LEU A 202 14.92 -6.34 5.52
C LEU A 202 15.65 -6.10 4.20
N SER A 203 16.87 -6.63 4.07
CA SER A 203 17.66 -6.60 2.83
C SER A 203 18.52 -7.85 2.72
N ASP A 204 18.89 -8.23 1.49
CA ASP A 204 19.73 -9.41 1.24
C ASP A 204 21.10 -9.26 1.91
N SER A 205 21.74 -8.08 1.81
CA SER A 205 22.99 -7.80 2.50
C SER A 205 22.88 -7.96 4.02
N ALA A 206 21.79 -7.48 4.64
CA ALA A 206 21.57 -7.68 6.06
C ALA A 206 21.36 -9.15 6.43
N ARG A 207 20.75 -9.95 5.55
CA ARG A 207 20.59 -11.39 5.77
C ARG A 207 21.90 -12.14 5.73
N GLU A 208 22.83 -11.74 4.85
CA GLU A 208 24.15 -12.37 4.70
C GLU A 208 25.13 -11.93 5.79
N GLU A 209 25.09 -10.66 6.18
CA GLU A 209 26.05 -10.03 7.09
C GLU A 209 25.61 -10.01 8.55
N CYS A 210 24.35 -10.34 8.87
CA CYS A 210 23.86 -10.34 10.24
C CYS A 210 24.60 -11.39 11.08
N PRO A 211 25.26 -10.98 12.17
CA PRO A 211 25.94 -11.93 13.05
C PRO A 211 24.93 -12.84 13.76
N SER A 212 25.39 -14.00 14.24
CA SER A 212 24.58 -14.86 15.10
C SER A 212 24.24 -14.17 16.39
N LEU A 213 22.94 -14.07 16.67
CA LEU A 213 22.40 -13.51 17.91
C LEU A 213 22.22 -14.60 18.98
N PRO A 214 22.31 -14.28 20.27
CA PRO A 214 22.24 -15.24 21.36
C PRO A 214 20.82 -15.79 21.57
N GLY A 215 20.73 -17.06 21.89
CA GLY A 215 19.50 -17.75 22.25
C GLY A 215 18.65 -18.19 21.04
N PRO A 216 17.61 -18.96 21.32
CA PRO A 216 16.68 -19.41 20.30
C PRO A 216 15.82 -18.23 19.83
N HIS A 217 15.68 -18.06 18.52
CA HIS A 217 14.79 -17.08 17.90
C HIS A 217 14.30 -17.59 16.54
N SER A 218 13.17 -17.04 16.08
CA SER A 218 12.67 -17.24 14.71
C SER A 218 13.29 -16.22 13.78
N SER A 219 14.00 -16.69 12.75
CA SER A 219 14.58 -15.81 11.73
C SER A 219 13.63 -15.68 10.54
N LEU A 220 13.28 -14.46 10.17
CA LEU A 220 12.47 -14.11 9.02
C LEU A 220 13.26 -13.20 8.06
N HIS A 221 12.90 -13.26 6.79
CA HIS A 221 13.48 -12.37 5.79
C HIS A 221 12.36 -11.68 4.98
N TRP A 222 12.32 -10.36 5.06
CA TRP A 222 11.39 -9.50 4.32
C TRP A 222 12.19 -8.64 3.35
N HIS A 223 12.37 -9.10 2.13
CA HIS A 223 13.06 -8.29 1.14
C HIS A 223 12.28 -7.00 0.85
N LEU A 224 12.95 -5.86 0.99
CA LEU A 224 12.44 -4.52 0.69
C LEU A 224 13.48 -3.74 -0.09
N GLU A 225 13.06 -3.09 -1.16
CA GLU A 225 13.89 -2.13 -1.90
C GLU A 225 14.34 -1.00 -0.96
N ASP A 226 15.54 -0.47 -1.20
CA ASP A 226 16.03 0.65 -0.38
C ASP A 226 15.43 1.98 -0.86
N PRO A 227 14.52 2.62 -0.12
CA PRO A 227 13.94 3.88 -0.53
C PRO A 227 14.95 5.02 -0.59
N SER A 228 16.12 4.89 0.04
CA SER A 228 17.18 5.89 0.00
C SER A 228 18.00 5.89 -1.30
N GLU A 229 17.89 4.84 -2.11
CA GLU A 229 18.56 4.73 -3.41
C GLU A 229 17.75 5.36 -4.55
N VAL A 230 16.50 5.78 -4.28
CA VAL A 230 15.67 6.46 -5.29
C VAL A 230 16.21 7.86 -5.51
N GLU A 231 16.62 8.14 -6.74
CA GLU A 231 17.09 9.45 -7.19
C GLU A 231 15.92 10.25 -7.79
N GLY A 232 16.04 11.56 -7.80
CA GLY A 232 15.04 12.46 -8.39
C GLY A 232 14.55 13.55 -7.44
N PRO A 233 13.44 14.22 -7.80
CA PRO A 233 12.80 15.22 -6.97
C PRO A 233 12.42 14.70 -5.58
N GLU A 234 12.38 15.59 -4.60
CA GLU A 234 12.05 15.20 -3.21
C GLU A 234 10.72 14.46 -3.11
N GLU A 235 9.72 14.82 -3.90
CA GLU A 235 8.42 14.18 -3.88
C GLU A 235 8.47 12.71 -4.35
N GLU A 236 9.26 12.39 -5.37
CA GLU A 236 9.44 11.00 -5.84
C GLU A 236 10.18 10.16 -4.79
N ARG A 237 11.20 10.75 -4.17
CA ARG A 237 11.92 10.12 -3.07
C ARG A 237 11.02 9.88 -1.86
N LEU A 238 10.19 10.87 -1.50
CA LEU A 238 9.23 10.76 -0.40
C LEU A 238 8.20 9.65 -0.67
N GLU A 239 7.72 9.53 -1.90
CA GLU A 239 6.79 8.46 -2.28
C GLU A 239 7.41 7.06 -2.12
N ALA A 240 8.70 6.89 -2.40
CA ALA A 240 9.40 5.63 -2.14
C ALA A 240 9.43 5.27 -0.65
N PHE A 241 9.62 6.25 0.23
CA PHE A 241 9.55 6.04 1.68
C PHE A 241 8.12 5.73 2.14
N ARG A 242 7.09 6.36 1.58
CA ARG A 242 5.67 6.03 1.83
C ARG A 242 5.34 4.61 1.38
N ALA A 243 5.82 4.19 0.22
CA ALA A 243 5.64 2.83 -0.27
C ALA A 243 6.30 1.79 0.66
N THR A 244 7.51 2.07 1.15
CA THR A 244 8.19 1.23 2.15
C THR A 244 7.40 1.14 3.45
N ARG A 245 6.87 2.26 3.97
CA ARG A 245 6.02 2.30 5.15
C ARG A 245 4.76 1.46 4.96
N ALA A 246 4.08 1.60 3.84
CA ALA A 246 2.87 0.86 3.53
C ALA A 246 3.13 -0.66 3.41
N ASP A 247 4.22 -1.07 2.75
CA ASP A 247 4.59 -2.49 2.65
C ASP A 247 4.92 -3.08 4.04
N LEU A 248 5.69 -2.37 4.85
CA LEU A 248 5.97 -2.78 6.23
C LEU A 248 4.70 -2.89 7.08
N THR A 249 3.79 -1.93 6.97
CA THR A 249 2.49 -1.98 7.66
C THR A 249 1.69 -3.22 7.26
N ALA A 250 1.63 -3.53 5.97
CA ALA A 250 0.92 -4.71 5.47
C ALA A 250 1.51 -6.04 5.96
N ARG A 251 2.84 -6.11 6.15
CA ARG A 251 3.53 -7.30 6.67
C ARG A 251 3.44 -7.41 8.19
N LEU A 252 3.52 -6.29 8.90
CA LEU A 252 3.48 -6.27 10.36
C LEU A 252 2.15 -6.72 10.93
N ARG A 253 1.02 -6.37 10.31
CA ARG A 253 -0.31 -6.75 10.78
C ARG A 253 -0.49 -8.25 10.98
N PRO A 254 -0.34 -9.10 9.96
CA PRO A 254 -0.46 -10.54 10.13
C PRO A 254 0.65 -11.11 11.02
N PHE A 255 1.85 -10.52 11.02
CA PHE A 255 2.94 -10.93 11.89
C PHE A 255 2.57 -10.76 13.38
N ILE A 256 2.04 -9.61 13.77
CA ILE A 256 1.61 -9.30 15.14
C ILE A 256 0.60 -10.36 15.62
N GLU A 257 -0.42 -10.65 14.81
CA GLU A 257 -1.44 -11.66 15.12
C GLU A 257 -0.85 -13.05 15.32
N ILE A 258 0.05 -13.45 14.42
CA ILE A 258 0.71 -14.78 14.48
C ILE A 258 1.61 -14.86 15.71
N ALA A 259 2.41 -13.83 15.99
CA ALA A 259 3.35 -13.81 17.11
C ALA A 259 2.61 -13.80 18.46
N ARG A 260 1.51 -13.04 18.59
CA ARG A 260 0.65 -13.06 19.78
C ARG A 260 0.07 -14.44 20.05
N ARG A 261 -0.39 -15.13 19.01
CA ARG A 261 -0.91 -16.49 19.15
C ARG A 261 0.20 -17.49 19.52
N ALA A 262 1.35 -17.38 18.91
CA ALA A 262 2.50 -18.23 19.23
C ALA A 262 2.97 -18.03 20.68
N ALA A 263 2.87 -16.80 21.20
CA ALA A 263 3.18 -16.46 22.59
C ALA A 263 2.02 -16.80 23.58
N GLY A 264 0.88 -17.29 23.10
CA GLY A 264 -0.30 -17.60 23.94
C GLY A 264 -1.06 -16.38 24.45
N ILE A 265 -0.80 -15.20 23.88
CA ILE A 265 -1.48 -13.94 24.23
C ILE A 265 -2.90 -13.92 23.65
N LEU A 266 -3.09 -14.44 22.45
CA LEU A 266 -4.39 -14.62 21.81
C LEU A 266 -4.78 -16.11 21.75
N PRO A 267 -6.09 -16.43 21.86
CA PRO A 267 -6.54 -17.81 21.72
C PRO A 267 -6.27 -18.35 20.30
N ALA A 268 -5.95 -19.63 20.21
CA ALA A 268 -5.85 -20.32 18.93
C ALA A 268 -7.17 -20.24 18.17
N VAL A 269 -7.13 -19.91 16.86
CA VAL A 269 -8.34 -19.96 16.01
C VAL A 269 -8.78 -21.42 15.90
N SER A 270 -9.90 -21.74 16.53
CA SER A 270 -10.57 -23.03 16.29
C SER A 270 -11.14 -23.00 14.86
N VAL A 271 -10.43 -23.62 13.93
CA VAL A 271 -11.01 -23.94 12.62
C VAL A 271 -12.03 -25.05 12.87
N ALA A 272 -13.29 -24.68 13.03
CA ALA A 272 -14.38 -25.63 13.00
C ALA A 272 -14.38 -26.28 11.60
N HIS A 273 -13.85 -27.50 11.51
CA HIS A 273 -14.13 -28.36 10.36
C HIS A 273 -15.62 -28.69 10.45
N GLU A 274 -16.46 -27.98 9.71
CA GLU A 274 -17.78 -28.49 9.38
C GLU A 274 -17.56 -29.77 8.57
N LYS A 275 -17.61 -30.91 9.28
CA LYS A 275 -17.86 -32.17 8.64
C LYS A 275 -19.29 -32.13 8.12
N GLY A 276 -19.43 -31.89 6.81
CA GLY A 276 -20.68 -32.05 6.11
C GLY A 276 -21.20 -33.47 6.35
N ALA A 277 -22.42 -33.52 6.82
CA ALA A 277 -23.27 -34.69 6.80
C ALA A 277 -24.03 -34.77 5.46
#